data_4ea08818ae7b78ce06fb9aa690961110
#
_entry.id   4ea08818ae7b78ce06fb9aa690961110
#
_cell.length_a   1.000
_cell.length_b   1.000
_cell.length_c   1.000
_cell.angle_alpha   90.00
_cell.angle_beta   90.00
_cell.angle_gamma   90.00
#
_symmetry.space_group_name_H-M   'P 1'
#
loop_
_entity.id
_entity.type
_entity.pdbx_description
1 polymer ?
#
loop_
_entity_poly.entity_id
_entity_poly.type
_entity_poly.pdbx_seq_one_letter_code
_entity_poly.pdbx_strand_id
1 'polypeptide(L)'
;TVSGRQPLKHVKEGRIHQPLDHFNRQAVNTFPQRFFVNEAYWQRPDGPVFLFIGGEGPIFEFDVLAGHHVDMAEEHRALLLAVEHRFYGDSINPDSLKTENLADLSSQQALADLAVFHQYISQSFNLSHRNTWISFGGSYSGALSAWFRGKFPHLVYGAVASSAPVKAKLDFSAYNNALNSCCLAVVQEAFAAVEVALMGGNVSQVAVDFGCCQIPKDPDDQIELMQNLADIFMGTVQYNEEGFLMSINELCGLMTNKSEAYEEEMKIYRSTSEEPCLDISHEKAVKDLMDTSLHSSRRTARQWTYQTCTEFGFYQTCEDATCPFSGMLTLQVDTQLCPLLFGISQHSLPARITFTNTYYGGDKPHTHRVLYVNGGIDPWQELSVVQDRTEEEEEAQTIFIEDTAHCADMTSRRVTDRRSLKKARKEIENHVARWLKTAAQEKMEKRGV
;
A
#
# COMPACT_ATOMS: atom_id res chain seq x y z
N THR A 1 -17.90 2.81 31.30
CA THR A 1 -19.21 2.55 30.68
C THR A 1 -19.08 2.90 29.20
N VAL A 2 -18.82 1.92 28.37
CA VAL A 2 -18.83 2.05 26.90
C VAL A 2 -20.31 2.20 26.53
N SER A 3 -20.71 3.39 26.09
CA SER A 3 -22.03 3.63 25.56
C SER A 3 -22.24 2.68 24.37
N GLY A 4 -23.31 1.88 24.45
CA GLY A 4 -23.64 0.92 23.41
C GLY A 4 -23.92 1.62 22.09
N ARG A 5 -22.91 1.74 21.25
CA ARG A 5 -23.05 2.14 19.85
C ARG A 5 -23.70 0.98 19.10
N GLN A 6 -24.78 1.25 18.41
CA GLN A 6 -25.29 0.37 17.36
C GLN A 6 -24.73 0.82 16.00
N PRO A 7 -23.47 0.51 15.63
CA PRO A 7 -22.83 1.03 14.41
C PRO A 7 -23.42 0.44 13.13
N LEU A 8 -23.92 -0.80 13.19
CA LEU A 8 -24.29 -1.60 12.03
C LEU A 8 -25.53 -1.12 11.26
N LYS A 9 -26.41 -0.34 11.86
CA LYS A 9 -27.64 0.15 11.18
C LYS A 9 -27.40 1.22 10.13
N HIS A 10 -26.23 1.87 10.10
CA HIS A 10 -25.94 3.02 9.24
C HIS A 10 -24.95 2.69 8.12
N VAL A 11 -24.35 1.51 8.13
CA VAL A 11 -23.42 1.06 7.09
C VAL A 11 -24.18 0.30 6.02
N LYS A 12 -23.94 0.69 4.76
CA LYS A 12 -24.51 0.04 3.58
C LYS A 12 -23.40 -0.38 2.64
N GLU A 13 -23.48 -1.59 2.12
CA GLU A 13 -22.71 -2.03 0.97
C GLU A 13 -23.49 -1.72 -0.30
N GLY A 14 -22.80 -1.22 -1.30
CA GLY A 14 -23.38 -0.97 -2.63
C GLY A 14 -22.43 -1.39 -3.73
N ARG A 15 -22.96 -1.43 -4.95
CA ARG A 15 -22.20 -1.71 -6.17
C ARG A 15 -22.59 -0.73 -7.27
N ILE A 16 -21.58 -0.22 -7.96
CA ILE A 16 -21.74 0.62 -9.14
C ILE A 16 -21.14 -0.11 -10.35
N HIS A 17 -21.83 -0.08 -11.47
CA HIS A 17 -21.28 -0.59 -12.73
C HIS A 17 -20.38 0.46 -13.36
N GLN A 18 -19.07 0.19 -13.32
CA GLN A 18 -18.05 1.04 -13.91
C GLN A 18 -17.73 0.59 -15.35
N PRO A 19 -17.44 1.51 -16.27
CA PRO A 19 -16.84 1.14 -17.55
C PRO A 19 -15.55 0.36 -17.33
N LEU A 20 -15.37 -0.73 -18.04
CA LEU A 20 -14.13 -1.50 -17.96
C LEU A 20 -12.95 -0.66 -18.50
N ASP A 21 -13.16 0.01 -19.64
CA ASP A 21 -12.21 0.96 -20.21
C ASP A 21 -12.84 2.36 -20.34
N HIS A 22 -12.45 3.29 -19.47
CA HIS A 22 -12.91 4.68 -19.48
C HIS A 22 -12.42 5.49 -20.69
N PHE A 23 -11.35 5.04 -21.35
CA PHE A 23 -10.69 5.77 -22.44
C PHE A 23 -11.10 5.29 -23.81
N ASN A 24 -11.86 4.19 -23.91
CA ASN A 24 -12.40 3.66 -25.14
C ASN A 24 -13.94 3.80 -25.17
N ARG A 25 -14.45 4.81 -25.83
CA ARG A 25 -15.90 5.07 -25.93
C ARG A 25 -16.69 3.98 -26.67
N GLN A 26 -16.02 3.09 -27.41
CA GLN A 26 -16.64 1.96 -28.08
C GLN A 26 -16.75 0.72 -27.20
N ALA A 27 -15.99 0.65 -26.12
CA ALA A 27 -16.06 -0.43 -25.16
C ALA A 27 -17.29 -0.25 -24.26
N VAL A 28 -18.22 -1.20 -24.34
CA VAL A 28 -19.49 -1.18 -23.57
C VAL A 28 -19.44 -2.08 -22.34
N ASN A 29 -18.33 -2.80 -22.14
CA ASN A 29 -18.18 -3.71 -21.02
C ASN A 29 -18.05 -2.95 -19.72
N THR A 30 -18.68 -3.48 -18.68
CA THR A 30 -18.64 -2.92 -17.32
C THR A 30 -18.23 -3.99 -16.31
N PHE A 31 -17.80 -3.56 -15.14
CA PHE A 31 -17.59 -4.42 -13.99
C PHE A 31 -18.32 -3.85 -12.77
N PRO A 32 -18.75 -4.70 -11.82
CA PRO A 32 -19.34 -4.25 -10.58
C PRO A 32 -18.24 -3.78 -9.62
N GLN A 33 -18.25 -2.50 -9.22
CA GLN A 33 -17.34 -1.95 -8.22
C GLN A 33 -18.05 -1.86 -6.88
N ARG A 34 -17.47 -2.47 -5.85
CA ARG A 34 -18.00 -2.47 -4.48
C ARG A 34 -17.61 -1.21 -3.73
N PHE A 35 -18.50 -0.76 -2.87
CA PHE A 35 -18.26 0.34 -1.95
C PHE A 35 -19.04 0.19 -0.66
N PHE A 36 -18.61 0.88 0.39
CA PHE A 36 -19.33 1.01 1.66
C PHE A 36 -19.65 2.47 1.94
N VAL A 37 -20.78 2.70 2.59
CA VAL A 37 -21.24 4.01 3.02
C VAL A 37 -21.61 3.96 4.50
N ASN A 38 -21.13 4.92 5.28
CA ASN A 38 -21.56 5.14 6.66
C ASN A 38 -22.09 6.57 6.83
N GLU A 39 -23.39 6.68 7.09
CA GLU A 39 -24.11 7.94 7.27
C GLU A 39 -24.27 8.34 8.75
N ALA A 40 -23.73 7.56 9.70
CA ALA A 40 -23.99 7.71 11.13
C ALA A 40 -23.64 9.08 11.68
N TYR A 41 -22.61 9.69 11.17
CA TYR A 41 -22.12 11.00 11.63
C TYR A 41 -22.56 12.17 10.74
N TRP A 42 -23.05 11.87 9.53
CA TRP A 42 -23.24 12.88 8.51
C TRP A 42 -24.31 13.91 8.85
N GLN A 43 -23.92 15.18 8.86
CA GLN A 43 -24.83 16.31 8.98
C GLN A 43 -25.43 16.67 7.61
N ARG A 44 -26.62 16.18 7.36
CA ARG A 44 -27.38 16.51 6.15
C ARG A 44 -27.83 17.97 6.14
N PRO A 45 -27.92 18.61 5.00
CA PRO A 45 -27.47 18.16 3.67
C PRO A 45 -26.02 18.55 3.37
N ASP A 46 -25.42 19.46 4.11
CA ASP A 46 -24.25 20.23 3.74
C ASP A 46 -22.93 19.69 4.36
N GLY A 47 -22.99 18.63 5.18
CA GLY A 47 -21.81 18.03 5.81
C GLY A 47 -20.77 17.54 4.76
N PRO A 48 -19.47 17.54 5.11
CA PRO A 48 -18.41 17.11 4.21
C PRO A 48 -18.51 15.62 3.87
N VAL A 49 -17.75 15.20 2.87
CA VAL A 49 -17.64 13.81 2.41
C VAL A 49 -16.18 13.36 2.55
N PHE A 50 -15.97 12.30 3.31
CA PHE A 50 -14.66 11.68 3.50
C PHE A 50 -14.60 10.37 2.74
N LEU A 51 -13.73 10.31 1.74
CA LEU A 51 -13.55 9.17 0.84
C LEU A 51 -12.27 8.41 1.21
N PHE A 52 -12.43 7.18 1.70
CA PHE A 52 -11.35 6.23 1.84
C PHE A 52 -11.18 5.46 0.51
N ILE A 53 -9.99 5.53 -0.07
CA ILE A 53 -9.67 4.89 -1.34
C ILE A 53 -9.07 3.52 -1.08
N GLY A 54 -9.64 2.46 -1.68
CA GLY A 54 -9.07 1.12 -1.65
C GLY A 54 -7.81 1.03 -2.51
N GLY A 55 -6.88 0.18 -2.11
CA GLY A 55 -5.62 -0.10 -2.81
C GLY A 55 -5.58 -1.50 -3.40
N GLU A 56 -4.43 -2.15 -3.28
CA GLU A 56 -4.10 -3.46 -3.84
C GLU A 56 -4.68 -4.65 -3.06
N GLY A 57 -5.85 -4.46 -2.50
CA GLY A 57 -6.57 -5.50 -1.74
C GLY A 57 -8.06 -5.20 -1.63
N PRO A 58 -8.83 -6.10 -1.01
CA PRO A 58 -10.24 -5.87 -0.73
C PRO A 58 -10.43 -4.74 0.28
N ILE A 59 -11.54 -4.01 0.14
CA ILE A 59 -12.05 -3.15 1.22
C ILE A 59 -12.95 -3.95 2.15
N PHE A 60 -13.11 -3.45 3.37
CA PHE A 60 -13.95 -4.06 4.39
C PHE A 60 -14.94 -3.03 4.95
N GLU A 61 -16.04 -3.51 5.51
CA GLU A 61 -16.96 -2.66 6.26
C GLU A 61 -16.24 -1.85 7.36
N PHE A 62 -15.20 -2.44 7.94
CA PHE A 62 -14.34 -1.83 8.93
C PHE A 62 -13.71 -0.49 8.46
N ASP A 63 -13.48 -0.32 7.16
CA ASP A 63 -12.86 0.89 6.60
C ASP A 63 -13.75 2.15 6.72
N VAL A 64 -15.04 1.98 7.02
CA VAL A 64 -15.95 3.08 7.36
C VAL A 64 -16.40 3.06 8.83
N LEU A 65 -15.83 2.20 9.65
CA LEU A 65 -16.15 2.05 11.08
C LEU A 65 -15.00 2.43 12.00
N ALA A 66 -13.75 2.28 11.56
CA ALA A 66 -12.55 2.60 12.32
C ALA A 66 -11.45 3.18 11.42
N GLY A 67 -10.54 3.90 12.04
CA GLY A 67 -9.43 4.60 11.41
C GLY A 67 -9.44 6.08 11.76
N HIS A 68 -8.29 6.75 11.58
CA HIS A 68 -8.18 8.17 11.90
C HIS A 68 -9.14 9.04 11.07
N HIS A 69 -9.37 8.68 9.80
CA HIS A 69 -10.36 9.33 8.95
C HIS A 69 -11.79 9.21 9.49
N VAL A 70 -12.13 8.08 10.14
CA VAL A 70 -13.42 7.88 10.79
C VAL A 70 -13.53 8.74 12.06
N ASP A 71 -12.44 8.80 12.86
CA ASP A 71 -12.39 9.68 14.05
C ASP A 71 -12.64 11.14 13.66
N MET A 72 -12.01 11.61 12.57
CA MET A 72 -12.24 12.97 12.05
C MET A 72 -13.63 13.15 11.44
N ALA A 73 -14.19 12.12 10.81
CA ALA A 73 -15.56 12.18 10.27
C ALA A 73 -16.62 12.37 11.36
N GLU A 74 -16.42 11.76 12.52
CA GLU A 74 -17.28 11.99 13.69
C GLU A 74 -17.20 13.45 14.15
N GLU A 75 -16.00 14.03 14.23
CA GLU A 75 -15.81 15.44 14.63
C GLU A 75 -16.41 16.42 13.64
N HIS A 76 -16.20 16.20 12.35
CA HIS A 76 -16.61 17.08 11.27
C HIS A 76 -17.99 16.76 10.71
N ARG A 77 -18.66 15.75 11.24
CA ARG A 77 -19.99 15.29 10.80
C ARG A 77 -20.03 14.98 9.30
N ALA A 78 -19.05 14.18 8.86
CA ALA A 78 -18.86 13.80 7.46
C ALA A 78 -19.64 12.54 7.10
N LEU A 79 -20.04 12.46 5.83
CA LEU A 79 -20.42 11.21 5.16
C LEU A 79 -19.16 10.41 4.90
N LEU A 80 -19.12 9.15 5.35
CA LEU A 80 -17.99 8.23 5.12
C LEU A 80 -18.26 7.31 3.95
N LEU A 81 -17.30 7.22 3.06
CA LEU A 81 -17.28 6.33 1.91
C LEU A 81 -15.99 5.54 1.88
N ALA A 82 -16.07 4.28 1.48
CA ALA A 82 -14.93 3.48 1.07
C ALA A 82 -15.23 2.84 -0.28
N VAL A 83 -14.35 2.97 -1.25
CA VAL A 83 -14.51 2.41 -2.59
C VAL A 83 -13.39 1.44 -2.91
N GLU A 84 -13.73 0.26 -3.39
CA GLU A 84 -12.78 -0.79 -3.72
C GLU A 84 -12.12 -0.50 -5.09
N HIS A 85 -10.84 -0.83 -5.18
CA HIS A 85 -10.09 -0.69 -6.43
C HIS A 85 -10.53 -1.75 -7.46
N ARG A 86 -10.61 -1.37 -8.73
CA ARG A 86 -10.85 -2.31 -9.83
C ARG A 86 -9.87 -3.48 -9.76
N PHE A 87 -10.32 -4.67 -10.10
CA PHE A 87 -9.58 -5.94 -10.09
C PHE A 87 -9.17 -6.46 -8.70
N TYR A 88 -9.53 -5.80 -7.62
CA TYR A 88 -9.27 -6.27 -6.26
C TYR A 88 -10.56 -6.58 -5.52
N GLY A 89 -10.47 -7.43 -4.53
CA GLY A 89 -11.62 -7.85 -3.73
C GLY A 89 -12.75 -8.44 -4.56
N ASP A 90 -13.94 -7.88 -4.39
CA ASP A 90 -15.14 -8.26 -5.13
C ASP A 90 -15.41 -7.41 -6.40
N SER A 91 -14.54 -6.46 -6.67
CA SER A 91 -14.66 -5.54 -7.83
C SER A 91 -14.01 -6.12 -9.08
N ILE A 92 -14.35 -7.36 -9.39
CA ILE A 92 -13.78 -8.17 -10.47
C ILE A 92 -14.92 -8.85 -11.25
N ASN A 93 -14.80 -8.90 -12.58
CA ASN A 93 -15.62 -9.77 -13.40
C ASN A 93 -15.14 -11.23 -13.33
N PRO A 94 -16.02 -12.23 -13.50
CA PRO A 94 -15.69 -13.65 -13.35
C PRO A 94 -14.47 -14.15 -14.14
N ASP A 95 -14.13 -13.54 -15.26
CA ASP A 95 -12.99 -13.95 -16.11
C ASP A 95 -11.87 -12.89 -16.16
N SER A 96 -11.87 -11.94 -15.24
CA SER A 96 -11.10 -10.71 -15.38
C SER A 96 -9.61 -10.83 -15.04
N LEU A 97 -9.14 -11.91 -14.41
CA LEU A 97 -7.72 -12.10 -14.08
C LEU A 97 -6.88 -12.71 -15.21
N LYS A 98 -7.48 -13.01 -16.36
CA LYS A 98 -6.73 -13.36 -17.56
C LYS A 98 -5.88 -12.18 -18.04
N THR A 99 -4.73 -12.46 -18.64
CA THR A 99 -3.78 -11.42 -19.06
C THR A 99 -4.39 -10.39 -19.99
N GLU A 100 -5.23 -10.81 -20.94
CA GLU A 100 -5.92 -9.90 -21.85
C GLU A 100 -6.85 -8.90 -21.14
N ASN A 101 -7.46 -9.31 -20.02
CA ASN A 101 -8.34 -8.44 -19.22
C ASN A 101 -7.57 -7.47 -18.31
N LEU A 102 -6.37 -7.86 -17.87
CA LEU A 102 -5.54 -7.02 -17.03
C LEU A 102 -5.07 -5.74 -17.72
N ALA A 103 -5.21 -5.62 -19.03
CA ALA A 103 -4.90 -4.38 -19.77
C ALA A 103 -5.69 -3.16 -19.25
N ASP A 104 -6.86 -3.39 -18.66
CA ASP A 104 -7.70 -2.35 -18.07
C ASP A 104 -7.38 -2.09 -16.57
N LEU A 105 -6.43 -2.84 -16.00
CA LEU A 105 -5.92 -2.60 -14.65
C LEU A 105 -4.79 -1.57 -14.70
N SER A 106 -5.11 -0.35 -14.35
CA SER A 106 -4.13 0.74 -14.21
C SER A 106 -4.58 1.76 -13.19
N SER A 107 -3.64 2.55 -12.69
CA SER A 107 -3.93 3.67 -11.79
C SER A 107 -4.77 4.75 -12.50
N GLN A 108 -4.54 4.99 -13.80
CA GLN A 108 -5.33 5.94 -14.60
C GLN A 108 -6.80 5.53 -14.68
N GLN A 109 -7.07 4.25 -14.94
CA GLN A 109 -8.43 3.70 -14.94
C GLN A 109 -9.06 3.77 -13.54
N ALA A 110 -8.29 3.45 -12.49
CA ALA A 110 -8.76 3.54 -11.11
C ALA A 110 -9.14 4.98 -10.71
N LEU A 111 -8.38 5.98 -11.13
CA LEU A 111 -8.71 7.39 -10.90
C LEU A 111 -9.99 7.80 -11.65
N ALA A 112 -10.20 7.31 -12.88
CA ALA A 112 -11.44 7.53 -13.61
C ALA A 112 -12.64 6.86 -12.92
N ASP A 113 -12.46 5.67 -12.32
CA ASP A 113 -13.48 5.06 -11.46
C ASP A 113 -13.86 5.99 -10.30
N LEU A 114 -12.89 6.61 -9.63
CA LEU A 114 -13.15 7.54 -8.52
C LEU A 114 -13.97 8.75 -8.99
N ALA A 115 -13.70 9.27 -10.18
CA ALA A 115 -14.45 10.39 -10.74
C ALA A 115 -15.92 10.01 -11.01
N VAL A 116 -16.17 8.84 -11.59
CA VAL A 116 -17.52 8.32 -11.83
C VAL A 116 -18.23 7.99 -10.51
N PHE A 117 -17.51 7.40 -9.56
CA PHE A 117 -18.03 7.13 -8.22
C PHE A 117 -18.45 8.41 -7.50
N HIS A 118 -17.65 9.47 -7.58
CA HIS A 118 -17.99 10.78 -7.05
C HIS A 118 -19.33 11.29 -7.62
N GLN A 119 -19.51 11.20 -8.94
CA GLN A 119 -20.75 11.60 -9.59
C GLN A 119 -21.95 10.75 -9.12
N TYR A 120 -21.77 9.44 -9.06
CA TYR A 120 -22.81 8.51 -8.62
C TYR A 120 -23.27 8.79 -7.19
N ILE A 121 -22.34 8.97 -6.25
CA ILE A 121 -22.64 9.30 -4.86
C ILE A 121 -23.29 10.68 -4.75
N SER A 122 -22.81 11.65 -5.51
CA SER A 122 -23.38 12.99 -5.52
C SER A 122 -24.86 12.99 -5.95
N GLN A 123 -25.20 12.18 -6.94
CA GLN A 123 -26.59 12.00 -7.36
C GLN A 123 -27.41 11.22 -6.32
N SER A 124 -26.87 10.12 -5.81
CA SER A 124 -27.58 9.23 -4.87
C SER A 124 -27.91 9.90 -3.54
N PHE A 125 -27.05 10.79 -3.06
CA PHE A 125 -27.20 11.50 -1.79
C PHE A 125 -27.63 12.97 -1.95
N ASN A 126 -27.94 13.39 -3.17
CA ASN A 126 -28.28 14.78 -3.50
C ASN A 126 -27.23 15.78 -3.00
N LEU A 127 -25.96 15.43 -3.21
CA LEU A 127 -24.84 16.29 -2.85
C LEU A 127 -24.66 17.42 -3.85
N SER A 128 -24.07 18.50 -3.39
CA SER A 128 -23.82 19.70 -4.17
C SER A 128 -22.40 20.23 -3.93
N HIS A 129 -22.08 21.39 -4.52
CA HIS A 129 -20.84 22.12 -4.23
C HIS A 129 -20.67 22.48 -2.73
N ARG A 130 -21.72 22.34 -1.92
CA ARG A 130 -21.65 22.59 -0.46
C ARG A 130 -20.92 21.47 0.27
N ASN A 131 -20.98 20.25 -0.24
CA ASN A 131 -20.32 19.09 0.36
C ASN A 131 -18.85 19.10 -0.07
N THR A 132 -17.96 19.39 0.86
CA THR A 132 -16.51 19.38 0.60
C THR A 132 -15.97 17.95 0.69
N TRP A 133 -15.33 17.49 -0.35
CA TRP A 133 -14.74 16.16 -0.41
C TRP A 133 -13.27 16.18 0.00
N ILE A 134 -12.90 15.29 0.91
CA ILE A 134 -11.51 15.01 1.29
C ILE A 134 -11.25 13.51 1.06
N SER A 135 -10.16 13.17 0.39
CA SER A 135 -9.75 11.77 0.18
C SER A 135 -8.65 11.34 1.16
N PHE A 136 -8.66 10.06 1.48
CA PHE A 136 -7.73 9.41 2.39
C PHE A 136 -7.25 8.10 1.78
N GLY A 137 -5.99 7.78 1.94
CA GLY A 137 -5.44 6.50 1.55
C GLY A 137 -4.06 6.28 2.14
N GLY A 138 -3.65 5.02 2.22
CA GLY A 138 -2.33 4.61 2.66
C GLY A 138 -1.62 3.73 1.63
N SER A 139 -0.29 3.77 1.61
CA SER A 139 0.50 3.00 0.66
C SER A 139 0.14 3.33 -0.79
N TYR A 140 -0.10 2.37 -1.64
CA TYR A 140 -0.56 2.61 -3.01
C TYR A 140 -1.87 3.42 -3.05
N SER A 141 -2.82 3.17 -2.16
CA SER A 141 -4.03 4.00 -2.10
C SER A 141 -3.77 5.42 -1.60
N GLY A 142 -2.69 5.64 -0.85
CA GLY A 142 -2.17 6.98 -0.54
C GLY A 142 -1.68 7.71 -1.78
N ALA A 143 -0.96 7.02 -2.66
CA ALA A 143 -0.58 7.56 -3.96
C ALA A 143 -1.82 7.89 -4.79
N LEU A 144 -2.82 6.99 -4.84
CA LEU A 144 -4.10 7.27 -5.53
C LEU A 144 -4.82 8.49 -4.95
N SER A 145 -4.81 8.68 -3.62
CA SER A 145 -5.40 9.85 -2.97
C SER A 145 -4.73 11.16 -3.45
N ALA A 146 -3.39 11.18 -3.45
CA ALA A 146 -2.62 12.31 -3.94
C ALA A 146 -2.86 12.56 -5.44
N TRP A 147 -2.84 11.52 -6.26
CA TRP A 147 -3.05 11.61 -7.70
C TRP A 147 -4.50 11.99 -8.05
N PHE A 148 -5.47 11.54 -7.26
CA PHE A 148 -6.87 11.95 -7.45
C PHE A 148 -7.03 13.45 -7.24
N ARG A 149 -6.44 14.01 -6.19
CA ARG A 149 -6.41 15.46 -5.99
C ARG A 149 -5.67 16.18 -7.13
N GLY A 150 -4.55 15.65 -7.59
CA GLY A 150 -3.75 16.25 -8.66
C GLY A 150 -4.45 16.27 -10.02
N LYS A 151 -5.14 15.18 -10.39
CA LYS A 151 -5.80 15.03 -11.69
C LYS A 151 -7.24 15.50 -11.72
N PHE A 152 -7.94 15.48 -10.58
CA PHE A 152 -9.35 15.88 -10.45
C PHE A 152 -9.55 16.92 -9.35
N PRO A 153 -8.85 18.06 -9.41
CA PRO A 153 -8.90 19.09 -8.37
C PRO A 153 -10.29 19.72 -8.18
N HIS A 154 -11.17 19.59 -9.15
CA HIS A 154 -12.55 20.05 -9.10
C HIS A 154 -13.48 19.07 -8.35
N LEU A 155 -13.08 17.82 -8.13
CA LEU A 155 -13.89 16.81 -7.46
C LEU A 155 -13.53 16.63 -5.99
N VAL A 156 -12.26 16.77 -5.63
CA VAL A 156 -11.75 16.59 -4.28
C VAL A 156 -10.97 17.82 -3.85
N TYR A 157 -11.33 18.38 -2.70
CA TYR A 157 -10.77 19.65 -2.20
C TYR A 157 -9.37 19.46 -1.60
N GLY A 158 -9.16 18.37 -0.90
CA GLY A 158 -7.87 18.02 -0.31
C GLY A 158 -7.69 16.50 -0.21
N ALA A 159 -6.45 16.07 -0.07
CA ALA A 159 -6.07 14.67 0.03
C ALA A 159 -5.06 14.44 1.15
N VAL A 160 -5.28 13.40 1.95
CA VAL A 160 -4.30 12.87 2.90
C VAL A 160 -3.71 11.60 2.30
N ALA A 161 -2.40 11.59 2.11
CA ALA A 161 -1.63 10.52 1.48
C ALA A 161 -0.60 9.97 2.49
N SER A 162 -0.97 8.89 3.17
CA SER A 162 -0.13 8.25 4.17
C SER A 162 0.80 7.23 3.52
N SER A 163 2.10 7.31 3.84
CA SER A 163 3.12 6.36 3.37
C SER A 163 3.03 6.07 1.86
N ALA A 164 2.81 7.13 1.07
CA ALA A 164 2.43 7.05 -0.32
C ALA A 164 3.66 6.99 -1.25
N PRO A 165 3.92 5.86 -1.94
CA PRO A 165 5.02 5.73 -2.89
C PRO A 165 4.65 6.37 -4.24
N VAL A 166 4.68 7.69 -4.31
CA VAL A 166 4.27 8.45 -5.51
C VAL A 166 5.32 8.45 -6.61
N LYS A 167 6.55 8.07 -6.30
CA LYS A 167 7.64 7.91 -7.27
C LYS A 167 7.79 6.44 -7.64
N ALA A 168 7.48 6.11 -8.87
CA ALA A 168 7.78 4.79 -9.42
C ALA A 168 9.29 4.61 -9.59
N LYS A 169 9.82 3.43 -9.27
CA LYS A 169 11.24 3.11 -9.34
C LYS A 169 11.43 1.65 -9.73
N LEU A 170 12.24 1.40 -10.76
CA LEU A 170 12.48 0.05 -11.25
C LEU A 170 13.19 -0.80 -10.17
N ASP A 171 14.33 -0.35 -9.73
CA ASP A 171 15.16 -1.00 -8.72
C ASP A 171 15.03 -0.24 -7.39
N PHE A 172 14.27 -0.81 -6.46
CA PHE A 172 14.05 -0.26 -5.13
C PHE A 172 14.90 -0.99 -4.07
N SER A 173 16.20 -1.08 -4.30
CA SER A 173 17.17 -1.65 -3.35
C SER A 173 17.16 -0.95 -1.99
N ALA A 174 16.83 0.34 -1.94
CA ALA A 174 16.70 1.10 -0.69
C ALA A 174 15.68 0.50 0.30
N TYR A 175 14.68 -0.24 -0.20
CA TYR A 175 13.73 -0.95 0.67
C TYR A 175 14.46 -1.93 1.59
N ASN A 176 15.31 -2.78 1.04
CA ASN A 176 16.06 -3.78 1.80
C ASN A 176 17.18 -3.17 2.65
N ASN A 177 17.62 -1.96 2.34
CA ASN A 177 18.61 -1.22 3.12
C ASN A 177 18.03 -0.46 4.32
N ALA A 178 16.69 -0.46 4.48
CA ALA A 178 16.02 0.23 5.57
C ALA A 178 16.20 -0.46 6.95
N LEU A 179 16.76 -1.68 6.98
CA LEU A 179 17.14 -2.34 8.24
C LEU A 179 18.37 -1.64 8.87
N ASN A 180 18.18 -0.44 9.36
CA ASN A 180 19.22 0.33 10.05
C ASN A 180 19.12 0.08 11.56
N SER A 181 19.64 -1.06 12.03
CA SER A 181 19.52 -1.50 13.42
C SER A 181 20.86 -1.97 13.98
N CYS A 182 20.92 -2.08 15.31
CA CYS A 182 22.08 -2.60 16.01
C CYS A 182 22.42 -4.07 15.67
N CYS A 183 21.54 -4.79 14.98
CA CYS A 183 21.75 -6.18 14.58
C CYS A 183 22.11 -6.36 13.08
N LEU A 184 22.28 -5.29 12.31
CA LEU A 184 22.55 -5.35 10.88
C LEU A 184 23.71 -6.30 10.52
N ALA A 185 24.84 -6.18 11.22
CA ALA A 185 26.03 -7.02 10.97
C ALA A 185 25.74 -8.51 11.24
N VAL A 186 24.94 -8.82 12.25
CA VAL A 186 24.59 -10.21 12.60
C VAL A 186 23.62 -10.77 11.55
N VAL A 187 22.68 -9.97 11.05
CA VAL A 187 21.79 -10.38 9.95
C VAL A 187 22.60 -10.66 8.68
N GLN A 188 23.54 -9.79 8.32
CA GLN A 188 24.45 -10.02 7.18
C GLN A 188 25.25 -11.31 7.34
N GLU A 189 25.77 -11.59 8.53
CA GLU A 189 26.49 -12.83 8.83
C GLU A 189 25.61 -14.06 8.68
N ALA A 190 24.35 -13.99 9.14
CA ALA A 190 23.39 -15.09 9.04
C ALA A 190 23.07 -15.42 7.58
N PHE A 191 22.72 -14.42 6.76
CA PHE A 191 22.45 -14.63 5.34
C PHE A 191 23.66 -15.16 4.58
N ALA A 192 24.86 -14.63 4.86
CA ALA A 192 26.10 -15.13 4.29
C ALA A 192 26.36 -16.61 4.67
N ALA A 193 26.05 -17.01 5.89
CA ALA A 193 26.21 -18.40 6.35
C ALA A 193 25.23 -19.34 5.61
N VAL A 194 23.99 -18.92 5.36
CA VAL A 194 23.02 -19.70 4.57
C VAL A 194 23.50 -19.83 3.12
N GLU A 195 23.96 -18.75 2.49
CA GLU A 195 24.51 -18.79 1.14
C GLU A 195 25.70 -19.75 1.02
N VAL A 196 26.64 -19.67 1.97
CA VAL A 196 27.82 -20.57 1.99
C VAL A 196 27.38 -22.02 2.12
N ALA A 197 26.37 -22.32 2.96
CA ALA A 197 25.86 -23.68 3.11
C ALA A 197 25.19 -24.19 1.82
N LEU A 198 24.40 -23.33 1.15
CA LEU A 198 23.76 -23.67 -0.14
C LEU A 198 24.80 -23.91 -1.24
N MET A 199 25.78 -23.02 -1.39
CA MET A 199 26.86 -23.14 -2.39
C MET A 199 27.80 -24.31 -2.09
N GLY A 200 28.00 -24.65 -0.82
CA GLY A 200 28.81 -25.77 -0.36
C GLY A 200 28.16 -27.14 -0.57
N GLY A 201 26.94 -27.19 -1.10
CA GLY A 201 26.20 -28.44 -1.36
C GLY A 201 25.43 -28.99 -0.16
N ASN A 202 25.35 -28.26 0.96
CA ASN A 202 24.63 -28.66 2.15
C ASN A 202 23.11 -28.36 2.07
N VAL A 203 22.57 -28.36 0.86
CA VAL A 203 21.18 -27.94 0.56
C VAL A 203 20.15 -28.74 1.37
N SER A 204 20.39 -30.06 1.55
CA SER A 204 19.49 -30.90 2.34
C SER A 204 19.48 -30.54 3.82
N GLN A 205 20.63 -30.15 4.39
CA GLN A 205 20.71 -29.73 5.78
C GLN A 205 20.00 -28.40 5.99
N VAL A 206 20.24 -27.43 5.10
CA VAL A 206 19.53 -26.12 5.12
C VAL A 206 18.02 -26.33 5.05
N ALA A 207 17.53 -27.22 4.18
CA ALA A 207 16.10 -27.53 4.10
C ALA A 207 15.52 -28.07 5.41
N VAL A 208 16.27 -28.92 6.10
CA VAL A 208 15.88 -29.46 7.43
C VAL A 208 15.90 -28.37 8.48
N ASP A 209 16.95 -27.55 8.50
CA ASP A 209 17.15 -26.50 9.49
C ASP A 209 16.02 -25.47 9.45
N PHE A 210 15.63 -25.02 8.28
CA PHE A 210 14.54 -24.05 8.10
C PHE A 210 13.15 -24.71 8.00
N GLY A 211 13.05 -26.02 8.07
CA GLY A 211 11.77 -26.73 8.01
C GLY A 211 11.06 -26.59 6.67
N CYS A 212 11.84 -26.59 5.56
CA CYS A 212 11.28 -26.49 4.22
C CYS A 212 10.39 -27.69 3.88
N CYS A 213 9.33 -27.47 3.11
CA CYS A 213 8.43 -28.52 2.62
C CYS A 213 9.13 -29.50 1.67
N GLN A 214 10.21 -29.04 1.05
CA GLN A 214 11.04 -29.81 0.12
C GLN A 214 12.49 -29.35 0.16
N ILE A 215 13.39 -30.19 -0.33
CA ILE A 215 14.78 -29.78 -0.55
C ILE A 215 14.82 -28.91 -1.83
N PRO A 216 15.52 -27.75 -1.83
CA PRO A 216 15.71 -26.94 -3.03
C PRO A 216 16.29 -27.79 -4.18
N LYS A 217 15.61 -27.80 -5.32
CA LYS A 217 15.98 -28.63 -6.48
C LYS A 217 16.96 -27.93 -7.41
N ASP A 218 16.88 -26.62 -7.47
CA ASP A 218 17.60 -25.76 -8.40
C ASP A 218 17.90 -24.38 -7.77
N PRO A 219 18.62 -23.50 -8.47
CA PRO A 219 18.91 -22.16 -7.97
C PRO A 219 17.65 -21.30 -7.70
N ASP A 220 16.59 -21.50 -8.45
CA ASP A 220 15.37 -20.70 -8.28
C ASP A 220 14.66 -21.03 -6.94
N ASP A 221 14.64 -22.31 -6.53
CA ASP A 221 14.16 -22.69 -5.20
C ASP A 221 15.05 -22.13 -4.07
N GLN A 222 16.36 -21.98 -4.32
CA GLN A 222 17.29 -21.37 -3.35
C GLN A 222 17.02 -19.86 -3.22
N ILE A 223 16.74 -19.18 -4.31
CA ILE A 223 16.34 -17.77 -4.32
C ILE A 223 15.03 -17.59 -3.57
N GLU A 224 14.05 -18.46 -3.81
CA GLU A 224 12.77 -18.44 -3.12
C GLU A 224 12.94 -18.59 -1.60
N LEU A 225 13.86 -19.47 -1.16
CA LEU A 225 14.21 -19.58 0.25
C LEU A 225 14.77 -18.26 0.80
N MET A 226 15.75 -17.67 0.13
CA MET A 226 16.39 -16.43 0.57
C MET A 226 15.40 -15.26 0.60
N GLN A 227 14.47 -15.20 -0.35
CA GLN A 227 13.39 -14.20 -0.36
C GLN A 227 12.46 -14.36 0.85
N ASN A 228 12.02 -15.59 1.12
CA ASN A 228 11.16 -15.88 2.27
C ASN A 228 11.83 -15.50 3.61
N LEU A 229 13.13 -15.73 3.73
CA LEU A 229 13.88 -15.32 4.92
C LEU A 229 13.98 -13.78 5.02
N ALA A 230 14.30 -13.09 3.93
CA ALA A 230 14.36 -11.63 3.91
C ALA A 230 13.01 -10.99 4.24
N ASP A 231 11.90 -11.57 3.79
CA ASP A 231 10.55 -11.05 4.02
C ASP A 231 10.17 -10.97 5.51
N ILE A 232 10.71 -11.85 6.35
CA ILE A 232 10.52 -11.79 7.81
C ILE A 232 11.09 -10.48 8.36
N PHE A 233 12.32 -10.16 7.97
CA PHE A 233 13.00 -8.94 8.42
C PHE A 233 12.31 -7.71 7.86
N MET A 234 11.99 -7.70 6.59
CA MET A 234 11.38 -6.54 5.95
C MET A 234 9.92 -6.33 6.35
N GLY A 235 9.17 -7.41 6.58
CA GLY A 235 7.83 -7.32 7.19
C GLY A 235 7.88 -6.72 8.59
N THR A 236 8.86 -7.13 9.40
CA THR A 236 9.08 -6.55 10.74
C THR A 236 9.45 -5.06 10.67
N VAL A 237 10.28 -4.64 9.71
CA VAL A 237 10.64 -3.23 9.53
C VAL A 237 9.42 -2.42 9.08
N GLN A 238 8.73 -2.87 8.03
CA GLN A 238 7.60 -2.17 7.45
C GLN A 238 6.46 -1.97 8.45
N TYR A 239 6.20 -2.96 9.31
CA TYR A 239 5.08 -2.96 10.27
C TYR A 239 5.54 -2.97 11.72
N ASN A 240 6.70 -2.39 12.02
CA ASN A 240 7.25 -2.35 13.37
C ASN A 240 6.25 -1.84 14.40
N GLU A 241 5.98 -2.68 15.42
CA GLU A 241 5.03 -2.40 16.51
C GLU A 241 3.54 -2.24 16.10
N GLU A 242 3.17 -2.57 14.87
CA GLU A 242 1.79 -2.44 14.36
C GLU A 242 0.92 -3.71 14.62
N GLY A 243 1.15 -4.41 15.69
CA GLY A 243 0.18 -5.32 16.28
C GLY A 243 0.56 -6.80 16.29
N PHE A 244 0.71 -7.50 15.18
CA PHE A 244 0.85 -8.97 15.18
C PHE A 244 2.27 -9.45 14.90
N LEU A 245 3.13 -8.56 14.40
CA LEU A 245 4.51 -8.89 14.11
C LEU A 245 5.42 -8.47 15.27
N MET A 246 6.52 -9.20 15.40
CA MET A 246 7.63 -8.88 16.27
C MET A 246 8.13 -7.45 16.00
N SER A 247 8.54 -6.71 17.03
CA SER A 247 9.21 -5.42 16.84
C SER A 247 10.64 -5.61 16.35
N ILE A 248 11.23 -4.58 15.72
CA ILE A 248 12.65 -4.57 15.35
C ILE A 248 13.54 -4.85 16.57
N ASN A 249 13.19 -4.30 17.74
CA ASN A 249 13.95 -4.52 18.98
C ASN A 249 13.91 -5.97 19.43
N GLU A 250 12.76 -6.62 19.35
CA GLU A 250 12.61 -8.06 19.67
C GLU A 250 13.38 -8.91 18.67
N LEU A 251 13.26 -8.62 17.37
CA LEU A 251 13.97 -9.32 16.31
C LEU A 251 15.50 -9.20 16.52
N CYS A 252 16.01 -7.99 16.72
CA CYS A 252 17.43 -7.78 16.98
C CYS A 252 17.90 -8.41 18.29
N GLY A 253 17.06 -8.43 19.33
CA GLY A 253 17.34 -9.12 20.58
C GLY A 253 17.53 -10.62 20.40
N LEU A 254 16.72 -11.23 19.53
CA LEU A 254 16.87 -12.63 19.15
C LEU A 254 18.15 -12.87 18.36
N MET A 255 18.39 -12.10 17.31
CA MET A 255 19.57 -12.22 16.45
C MET A 255 20.90 -12.02 17.19
N THR A 256 20.94 -11.20 18.22
CA THR A 256 22.15 -10.93 19.01
C THR A 256 22.29 -11.82 20.23
N ASN A 257 21.40 -12.79 20.43
CA ASN A 257 21.54 -13.77 21.49
C ASN A 257 22.80 -14.64 21.24
N LYS A 258 23.45 -15.11 22.26
CA LYS A 258 24.82 -15.69 22.27
C LYS A 258 25.06 -16.93 21.39
N SER A 259 24.11 -17.35 20.56
CA SER A 259 24.22 -18.42 19.57
C SER A 259 24.83 -17.91 18.26
N GLU A 260 25.19 -18.81 17.35
CA GLU A 260 25.60 -18.42 16.00
C GLU A 260 24.44 -17.78 15.22
N ALA A 261 24.74 -16.79 14.39
CA ALA A 261 23.73 -16.00 13.65
C ALA A 261 22.78 -16.89 12.82
N TYR A 262 23.31 -17.92 12.17
CA TYR A 262 22.54 -18.93 11.43
C TYR A 262 21.49 -19.64 12.33
N GLU A 263 21.86 -20.05 13.55
CA GLU A 263 20.95 -20.72 14.45
C GLU A 263 19.83 -19.82 14.95
N GLU A 264 20.12 -18.53 15.14
CA GLU A 264 19.10 -17.57 15.58
C GLU A 264 18.12 -17.25 14.44
N GLU A 265 18.59 -17.09 13.20
CA GLU A 265 17.73 -16.93 12.04
C GLU A 265 16.76 -18.11 11.88
N MET A 266 17.28 -19.32 11.99
CA MET A 266 16.47 -20.54 11.96
C MET A 266 15.39 -20.57 13.07
N LYS A 267 15.75 -20.16 14.29
CA LYS A 267 14.81 -20.09 15.41
C LYS A 267 13.72 -19.05 15.18
N ILE A 268 14.09 -17.87 14.68
CA ILE A 268 13.15 -16.79 14.34
C ILE A 268 12.16 -17.30 13.31
N TYR A 269 12.63 -17.87 12.21
CA TYR A 269 11.75 -18.41 11.20
C TYR A 269 10.75 -19.42 11.77
N ARG A 270 11.21 -20.40 12.52
CA ARG A 270 10.36 -21.43 13.14
C ARG A 270 9.36 -20.87 14.16
N SER A 271 9.67 -19.75 14.80
CA SER A 271 8.79 -19.12 15.79
C SER A 271 7.75 -18.20 15.18
N THR A 272 7.99 -17.67 13.98
CA THR A 272 7.12 -16.70 13.29
C THR A 272 6.19 -17.36 12.26
N SER A 273 6.54 -18.55 11.76
CA SER A 273 5.74 -19.25 10.77
C SER A 273 4.56 -19.98 11.40
N GLU A 274 3.35 -19.72 10.94
CA GLU A 274 2.13 -20.47 11.27
C GLU A 274 1.94 -21.70 10.36
N GLU A 275 2.68 -21.76 9.24
CA GLU A 275 2.59 -22.83 8.27
C GLU A 275 3.35 -24.08 8.76
N PRO A 276 2.89 -25.29 8.40
CA PRO A 276 3.52 -26.55 8.83
C PRO A 276 4.94 -26.74 8.30
N CYS A 277 5.26 -26.11 7.17
CA CYS A 277 6.59 -26.10 6.57
C CYS A 277 6.75 -24.89 5.65
N LEU A 278 7.99 -24.47 5.42
CA LEU A 278 8.33 -23.39 4.49
C LEU A 278 8.24 -23.85 3.04
N ASP A 279 7.33 -23.29 2.28
CA ASP A 279 7.21 -23.56 0.85
C ASP A 279 8.21 -22.70 0.06
N ILE A 280 9.20 -23.37 -0.51
CA ILE A 280 10.27 -22.75 -1.29
C ILE A 280 10.22 -23.15 -2.78
N SER A 281 9.10 -23.72 -3.23
CA SER A 281 8.96 -24.13 -4.61
C SER A 281 8.72 -22.92 -5.52
N HIS A 282 9.72 -22.51 -6.27
CA HIS A 282 9.59 -21.47 -7.29
C HIS A 282 8.56 -21.86 -8.36
N GLU A 283 8.58 -23.13 -8.81
CA GLU A 283 7.58 -23.64 -9.74
C GLU A 283 6.15 -23.45 -9.24
N LYS A 284 5.91 -23.75 -7.95
CA LYS A 284 4.59 -23.56 -7.35
C LYS A 284 4.24 -22.07 -7.20
N ALA A 285 5.18 -21.23 -6.77
CA ALA A 285 4.98 -19.79 -6.66
C ALA A 285 4.57 -19.17 -8.01
N VAL A 286 5.26 -19.54 -9.09
CA VAL A 286 4.93 -19.11 -10.46
C VAL A 286 3.55 -19.65 -10.88
N LYS A 287 3.26 -20.92 -10.60
CA LYS A 287 1.97 -21.54 -10.94
C LYS A 287 0.81 -20.84 -10.22
N ASP A 288 0.99 -20.49 -8.95
CA ASP A 288 0.00 -19.75 -8.19
C ASP A 288 -0.24 -18.34 -8.76
N LEU A 289 0.81 -17.67 -9.25
CA LEU A 289 0.70 -16.38 -9.96
C LEU A 289 0.06 -16.51 -11.35
N MET A 290 0.20 -17.65 -12.00
CA MET A 290 -0.46 -17.96 -13.29
C MET A 290 -1.94 -18.29 -13.13
N ASP A 291 -2.40 -18.64 -11.93
CA ASP A 291 -3.81 -18.96 -11.68
C ASP A 291 -4.69 -17.71 -11.85
N THR A 292 -5.57 -17.76 -12.85
CA THR A 292 -6.53 -16.70 -13.16
C THR A 292 -7.89 -16.91 -12.49
N SER A 293 -8.06 -17.99 -11.70
CA SER A 293 -9.32 -18.26 -11.00
C SER A 293 -9.55 -17.28 -9.86
N LEU A 294 -10.82 -16.95 -9.60
CA LEU A 294 -11.21 -16.06 -8.50
C LEU A 294 -11.15 -16.75 -7.12
N HIS A 295 -10.87 -18.04 -7.10
CA HIS A 295 -10.76 -18.83 -5.86
C HIS A 295 -9.33 -19.03 -5.39
N SER A 296 -8.35 -18.48 -6.11
CA SER A 296 -6.94 -18.55 -5.69
C SER A 296 -6.72 -17.84 -4.36
N SER A 297 -5.93 -18.44 -3.47
CA SER A 297 -5.49 -17.83 -2.21
C SER A 297 -4.62 -16.58 -2.42
N ARG A 298 -4.03 -16.44 -3.63
CA ARG A 298 -3.18 -15.32 -4.03
C ARG A 298 -3.87 -14.36 -5.01
N ARG A 299 -5.19 -14.15 -4.89
CA ARG A 299 -5.96 -13.27 -5.79
C ARG A 299 -5.42 -11.85 -5.95
N THR A 300 -4.72 -11.30 -4.95
CA THR A 300 -4.15 -9.95 -5.01
C THR A 300 -2.75 -9.94 -5.62
N ALA A 301 -2.00 -11.01 -5.47
CA ALA A 301 -0.60 -11.07 -5.89
C ALA A 301 -0.43 -10.98 -7.42
N ARG A 302 -1.30 -11.66 -8.20
CA ARG A 302 -1.25 -11.60 -9.66
C ARG A 302 -1.50 -10.19 -10.18
N GLN A 303 -2.53 -9.50 -9.68
CA GLN A 303 -2.88 -8.14 -10.07
C GLN A 303 -1.76 -7.16 -9.71
N TRP A 304 -1.24 -7.26 -8.48
CA TRP A 304 -0.15 -6.39 -8.04
C TRP A 304 1.13 -6.61 -8.85
N THR A 305 1.51 -7.87 -9.10
CA THR A 305 2.64 -8.21 -9.98
C THR A 305 2.45 -7.60 -11.37
N TYR A 306 1.23 -7.63 -11.93
CA TYR A 306 0.93 -6.97 -13.19
C TYR A 306 1.18 -5.46 -13.13
N GLN A 307 0.73 -4.77 -12.07
CA GLN A 307 0.92 -3.33 -11.90
C GLN A 307 2.40 -2.96 -11.69
N THR A 308 3.20 -3.79 -11.02
CA THR A 308 4.64 -3.58 -10.93
C THR A 308 5.32 -3.67 -12.31
N CYS A 309 4.90 -4.61 -13.17
CA CYS A 309 5.40 -4.77 -14.53
C CYS A 309 4.95 -3.66 -15.49
N THR A 310 3.78 -3.05 -15.26
CA THR A 310 3.18 -2.08 -16.20
C THR A 310 3.35 -0.63 -15.78
N GLU A 311 3.46 -0.34 -14.47
CA GLU A 311 3.39 1.03 -13.98
C GLU A 311 4.51 1.42 -13.02
N PHE A 312 4.87 0.59 -12.02
CA PHE A 312 5.57 1.07 -10.82
C PHE A 312 6.97 0.53 -10.61
N GLY A 313 7.27 -0.69 -11.05
CA GLY A 313 8.47 -1.40 -10.62
C GLY A 313 8.35 -1.78 -9.14
N PHE A 314 9.04 -1.08 -8.27
CA PHE A 314 9.14 -1.33 -6.83
C PHE A 314 9.84 -2.64 -6.48
N TYR A 315 10.69 -3.15 -7.38
CA TYR A 315 11.42 -4.39 -7.16
C TYR A 315 12.46 -4.22 -6.07
N GLN A 316 12.36 -5.04 -5.03
CA GLN A 316 13.13 -4.94 -3.79
C GLN A 316 14.36 -5.85 -3.89
N THR A 317 15.39 -5.35 -4.53
CA THR A 317 16.62 -6.12 -4.82
C THR A 317 17.64 -6.04 -3.68
N CYS A 318 18.64 -6.92 -3.74
CA CYS A 318 19.76 -6.96 -2.80
C CYS A 318 21.11 -7.08 -3.52
N GLU A 319 21.26 -6.43 -4.68
CA GLU A 319 22.52 -6.41 -5.45
C GLU A 319 23.51 -5.37 -4.93
N ASP A 320 23.06 -4.43 -4.09
CA ASP A 320 23.92 -3.44 -3.45
C ASP A 320 24.74 -4.09 -2.34
N ALA A 321 26.03 -3.77 -2.26
CA ALA A 321 26.93 -4.28 -1.22
C ALA A 321 26.55 -3.89 0.21
N THR A 322 25.68 -2.91 0.39
CA THR A 322 25.14 -2.47 1.69
C THR A 322 23.90 -3.27 2.10
N CYS A 323 23.29 -4.03 1.20
CA CYS A 323 22.11 -4.83 1.52
C CYS A 323 22.45 -5.94 2.52
N PRO A 324 21.66 -6.12 3.58
CA PRO A 324 21.95 -7.09 4.64
C PRO A 324 21.59 -8.54 4.29
N PHE A 325 20.89 -8.75 3.19
CA PHE A 325 20.35 -10.05 2.82
C PHE A 325 21.21 -10.75 1.74
N SER A 326 20.59 -11.50 0.86
CA SER A 326 21.30 -12.29 -0.15
C SER A 326 21.47 -11.56 -1.47
N GLY A 327 22.68 -11.55 -2.02
CA GLY A 327 22.97 -11.08 -3.38
C GLY A 327 22.29 -11.90 -4.49
N MET A 328 21.61 -13.00 -4.16
CA MET A 328 20.77 -13.76 -5.08
C MET A 328 19.47 -13.03 -5.46
N LEU A 329 19.04 -12.06 -4.64
CA LEU A 329 17.83 -11.26 -4.85
C LEU A 329 18.12 -10.13 -5.85
N THR A 330 18.06 -10.45 -7.13
CA THR A 330 18.47 -9.57 -8.21
C THR A 330 17.28 -8.98 -8.97
N LEU A 331 17.49 -7.83 -9.60
CA LEU A 331 16.50 -7.20 -10.47
C LEU A 331 16.10 -8.13 -11.63
N GLN A 332 17.04 -8.94 -12.14
CA GLN A 332 16.77 -9.91 -13.20
C GLN A 332 15.76 -10.97 -12.74
N VAL A 333 15.89 -11.48 -11.51
CA VAL A 333 14.98 -12.47 -10.92
C VAL A 333 13.58 -11.92 -10.80
N ASP A 334 13.45 -10.71 -10.26
CA ASP A 334 12.13 -10.09 -10.08
C ASP A 334 11.46 -9.79 -11.42
N THR A 335 12.19 -9.19 -12.34
CA THR A 335 11.62 -8.72 -13.61
C THR A 335 11.35 -9.82 -14.63
N GLN A 336 11.95 -11.02 -14.48
CA GLN A 336 11.65 -12.17 -15.35
C GLN A 336 10.19 -12.65 -15.23
N LEU A 337 9.49 -12.32 -14.14
CA LEU A 337 8.07 -12.63 -13.98
C LEU A 337 7.20 -11.87 -14.99
N CYS A 338 7.61 -10.69 -15.46
CA CYS A 338 6.83 -9.89 -16.40
C CYS A 338 6.62 -10.57 -17.76
N PRO A 339 7.65 -11.05 -18.47
CA PRO A 339 7.45 -11.83 -19.68
C PRO A 339 6.82 -13.19 -19.42
N LEU A 340 7.17 -13.84 -18.32
CA LEU A 340 6.69 -15.18 -17.98
C LEU A 340 5.18 -15.21 -17.74
N LEU A 341 4.67 -14.27 -16.96
CA LEU A 341 3.25 -14.23 -16.54
C LEU A 341 2.36 -13.49 -17.54
N PHE A 342 2.87 -12.43 -18.16
CA PHE A 342 2.05 -11.47 -18.90
C PHE A 342 2.55 -11.19 -20.33
N GLY A 343 3.67 -11.76 -20.75
CA GLY A 343 4.27 -11.46 -22.06
C GLY A 343 4.83 -10.04 -22.19
N ILE A 344 5.10 -9.37 -21.06
CA ILE A 344 5.63 -8.01 -21.01
C ILE A 344 7.16 -8.07 -21.03
N SER A 345 7.78 -7.49 -22.07
CA SER A 345 9.23 -7.47 -22.19
C SER A 345 9.90 -6.70 -21.04
N GLN A 346 10.92 -7.29 -20.41
CA GLN A 346 11.73 -6.63 -19.37
C GLN A 346 12.34 -5.31 -19.88
N HIS A 347 12.73 -5.24 -21.16
CA HIS A 347 13.28 -4.01 -21.76
C HIS A 347 12.28 -2.86 -21.83
N SER A 348 10.98 -3.12 -21.71
CA SER A 348 9.94 -2.07 -21.71
C SER A 348 9.72 -1.44 -20.33
N LEU A 349 10.19 -2.05 -19.25
CA LEU A 349 9.91 -1.60 -17.89
C LEU A 349 10.43 -0.19 -17.58
N PRO A 350 11.68 0.19 -17.93
CA PRO A 350 12.17 1.54 -17.66
C PRO A 350 11.29 2.63 -18.29
N ALA A 351 10.82 2.43 -19.52
CA ALA A 351 9.95 3.39 -20.20
C ALA A 351 8.59 3.51 -19.53
N ARG A 352 8.03 2.38 -19.05
CA ARG A 352 6.75 2.36 -18.32
C ARG A 352 6.83 3.12 -17.01
N ILE A 353 7.89 2.92 -16.25
CA ILE A 353 8.15 3.62 -14.98
C ILE A 353 8.38 5.12 -15.22
N THR A 354 9.14 5.46 -16.25
CA THR A 354 9.32 6.86 -16.67
C THR A 354 7.98 7.51 -17.03
N PHE A 355 7.11 6.79 -17.72
CA PHE A 355 5.77 7.28 -18.03
C PHE A 355 4.97 7.60 -16.77
N THR A 356 4.94 6.70 -15.78
CA THR A 356 4.24 6.91 -14.52
C THR A 356 4.72 8.17 -13.81
N ASN A 357 6.04 8.34 -13.68
CA ASN A 357 6.63 9.51 -13.04
C ASN A 357 6.36 10.81 -13.82
N THR A 358 6.40 10.76 -15.14
CA THR A 358 6.07 11.91 -15.99
C THR A 358 4.60 12.29 -15.87
N TYR A 359 3.72 11.28 -15.83
CA TYR A 359 2.28 11.50 -15.77
C TYR A 359 1.82 12.08 -14.43
N TYR A 360 2.39 11.62 -13.31
CA TYR A 360 1.98 12.03 -11.97
C TYR A 360 2.91 13.05 -11.30
N GLY A 361 4.12 13.22 -11.77
CA GLY A 361 5.10 14.15 -11.21
C GLY A 361 6.10 13.53 -10.24
N GLY A 362 6.03 12.21 -9.97
CA GLY A 362 6.92 11.50 -9.07
C GLY A 362 6.93 12.10 -7.65
N ASP A 363 8.12 12.25 -7.07
CA ASP A 363 8.34 12.84 -5.74
C ASP A 363 8.38 14.39 -5.76
N LYS A 364 8.10 14.98 -6.91
CA LYS A 364 8.03 16.44 -7.10
C LYS A 364 6.70 16.86 -7.75
N PRO A 365 5.56 16.48 -7.15
CA PRO A 365 4.27 16.83 -7.72
C PRO A 365 4.00 18.33 -7.60
N HIS A 366 3.36 18.90 -8.62
CA HIS A 366 2.83 20.27 -8.59
C HIS A 366 1.35 20.23 -8.22
N THR A 367 1.06 19.89 -6.96
CA THR A 367 -0.31 19.74 -6.46
C THR A 367 -0.52 20.53 -5.18
N HIS A 368 -1.68 21.19 -5.08
CA HIS A 368 -2.09 21.92 -3.89
C HIS A 368 -3.01 21.06 -3.01
N ARG A 369 -2.96 21.29 -1.70
CA ARG A 369 -3.81 20.62 -0.72
C ARG A 369 -3.69 19.09 -0.73
N VAL A 370 -2.45 18.62 -0.84
CA VAL A 370 -2.09 17.24 -0.55
C VAL A 370 -1.20 17.23 0.68
N LEU A 371 -1.58 16.46 1.69
CA LEU A 371 -0.79 16.24 2.90
C LEU A 371 -0.15 14.86 2.83
N TYR A 372 1.17 14.84 2.70
CA TYR A 372 1.96 13.61 2.73
C TYR A 372 2.40 13.29 4.15
N VAL A 373 2.05 12.12 4.65
CA VAL A 373 2.40 11.66 6.00
C VAL A 373 3.31 10.44 5.89
N ASN A 374 4.50 10.49 6.45
CA ASN A 374 5.48 9.41 6.35
C ASN A 374 6.07 9.05 7.71
N GLY A 375 6.30 7.76 7.93
CA GLY A 375 7.00 7.24 9.08
C GLY A 375 8.50 7.11 8.83
N GLY A 376 9.32 7.44 9.84
CA GLY A 376 10.79 7.38 9.72
C GLY A 376 11.37 5.97 9.65
N ILE A 377 10.61 4.97 10.13
CA ILE A 377 10.98 3.56 10.05
C ILE A 377 10.49 2.92 8.74
N ASP A 378 9.49 3.53 8.11
CA ASP A 378 8.87 3.03 6.89
C ASP A 378 9.85 3.07 5.70
N PRO A 379 10.22 1.94 5.09
CA PRO A 379 11.10 1.93 3.94
C PRO A 379 10.50 2.65 2.72
N TRP A 380 9.18 2.73 2.60
CA TRP A 380 8.49 3.38 1.48
C TRP A 380 8.62 4.90 1.46
N GLN A 381 9.08 5.53 2.56
CA GLN A 381 9.33 6.98 2.61
C GLN A 381 10.28 7.47 1.51
N GLU A 382 11.23 6.63 1.09
CA GLU A 382 12.18 6.93 0.02
C GLU A 382 11.51 7.24 -1.34
N LEU A 383 10.30 6.75 -1.53
CA LEU A 383 9.52 6.95 -2.75
C LEU A 383 8.35 7.93 -2.56
N SER A 384 8.30 8.59 -1.41
CA SER A 384 7.25 9.55 -1.07
C SER A 384 7.78 11.01 -1.11
N VAL A 385 6.90 11.95 -0.82
CA VAL A 385 7.27 13.35 -0.58
C VAL A 385 7.52 13.52 0.91
N VAL A 386 8.76 13.80 1.29
CA VAL A 386 9.20 13.90 2.70
C VAL A 386 9.68 15.29 3.13
N GLN A 387 9.81 16.21 2.20
CA GLN A 387 10.26 17.58 2.49
C GLN A 387 9.23 18.59 1.99
N ASP A 388 8.91 19.56 2.84
CA ASP A 388 8.13 20.71 2.42
C ASP A 388 8.89 21.48 1.34
N ARG A 389 8.19 21.87 0.30
CA ARG A 389 8.73 22.82 -0.65
C ARG A 389 8.63 24.23 -0.05
N THR A 390 9.61 25.08 -0.38
CA THR A 390 9.79 26.43 0.15
C THR A 390 8.51 27.26 0.20
N GLU A 391 8.42 28.16 1.19
CA GLU A 391 7.26 28.99 1.56
C GLU A 391 6.59 29.77 0.40
N GLU A 392 7.22 29.87 -0.76
CA GLU A 392 6.67 30.52 -1.95
C GLU A 392 5.75 29.60 -2.79
N GLU A 393 5.75 28.29 -2.53
CA GLU A 393 4.93 27.30 -3.22
C GLU A 393 4.06 26.57 -2.17
N GLU A 394 2.81 26.99 -2.00
CA GLU A 394 1.79 26.32 -1.14
C GLU A 394 1.48 24.86 -1.56
N GLU A 395 2.42 24.15 -2.20
CA GLU A 395 2.08 23.04 -3.06
C GLU A 395 1.96 21.70 -2.36
N ALA A 396 2.95 21.28 -1.60
CA ALA A 396 2.89 20.00 -0.88
C ALA A 396 3.28 20.21 0.57
N GLN A 397 2.44 19.77 1.48
CA GLN A 397 2.73 19.80 2.91
C GLN A 397 3.07 18.39 3.37
N THR A 398 4.04 18.28 4.29
CA THR A 398 4.53 17.01 4.79
C THR A 398 4.45 16.94 6.31
N ILE A 399 4.17 15.74 6.83
CA ILE A 399 4.33 15.39 8.23
C ILE A 399 5.24 14.17 8.29
N PHE A 400 6.37 14.30 9.00
CA PHE A 400 7.31 13.21 9.19
C PHE A 400 7.30 12.77 10.65
N ILE A 401 7.13 11.47 10.90
CA ILE A 401 6.99 10.87 12.22
C ILE A 401 8.16 9.91 12.42
N GLU A 402 9.22 10.36 13.06
CA GLU A 402 10.53 9.68 13.13
C GLU A 402 10.48 8.21 13.58
N ASP A 403 9.57 7.86 14.49
CA ASP A 403 9.53 6.59 15.20
C ASP A 403 8.35 5.70 14.81
N THR A 404 7.75 5.91 13.65
CA THR A 404 6.61 5.11 13.17
C THR A 404 6.91 4.33 11.90
N ALA A 405 6.18 3.23 11.74
CA ALA A 405 6.22 2.35 10.61
C ALA A 405 5.19 2.74 9.52
N HIS A 406 4.97 1.85 8.57
CA HIS A 406 4.13 2.05 7.40
C HIS A 406 2.67 2.30 7.77
N CYS A 407 2.10 3.43 7.34
CA CYS A 407 0.70 3.82 7.53
C CYS A 407 0.22 3.91 9.00
N ALA A 408 1.13 4.06 9.96
CA ALA A 408 0.80 4.06 11.40
C ALA A 408 -0.20 5.16 11.80
N ASP A 409 -0.21 6.28 11.11
CA ASP A 409 -1.13 7.40 11.34
C ASP A 409 -2.59 7.08 10.97
N MET A 410 -2.83 6.08 10.14
CA MET A 410 -4.18 5.78 9.62
C MET A 410 -5.08 5.03 10.61
N THR A 411 -4.53 4.38 11.63
CA THR A 411 -5.31 3.71 12.67
C THR A 411 -6.06 4.73 13.54
N SER A 412 -7.15 4.31 14.19
CA SER A 412 -7.85 5.15 15.17
C SER A 412 -6.94 5.57 16.32
N ARG A 413 -7.19 6.74 16.89
CA ARG A 413 -6.46 7.25 18.06
C ARG A 413 -6.51 6.26 19.22
N ARG A 414 -5.34 6.03 19.85
CA ARG A 414 -5.23 5.18 21.04
C ARG A 414 -4.60 5.97 22.19
N VAL A 415 -4.99 5.64 23.40
CA VAL A 415 -4.39 6.22 24.62
C VAL A 415 -2.90 5.90 24.69
N THR A 416 -2.53 4.73 24.18
CA THR A 416 -1.17 4.19 24.15
C THR A 416 -0.29 4.75 23.03
N ASP A 417 -0.85 5.55 22.09
CA ASP A 417 -0.07 6.14 21.00
C ASP A 417 1.13 6.93 21.54
N ARG A 418 2.26 6.81 20.88
CA ARG A 418 3.47 7.60 21.19
C ARG A 418 3.18 9.08 21.03
N ARG A 419 3.96 9.91 21.73
CA ARG A 419 3.79 11.36 21.70
C ARG A 419 3.93 11.94 20.28
N SER A 420 4.90 11.44 19.52
CA SER A 420 5.14 11.79 18.12
C SER A 420 3.90 11.54 17.25
N LEU A 421 3.31 10.35 17.35
CA LEU A 421 2.10 9.97 16.61
C LEU A 421 0.88 10.80 17.04
N LYS A 422 0.71 11.06 18.35
CA LYS A 422 -0.34 11.96 18.85
C LYS A 422 -0.21 13.37 18.28
N LYS A 423 1.02 13.88 18.22
CA LYS A 423 1.31 15.20 17.64
C LYS A 423 0.97 15.22 16.15
N ALA A 424 1.44 14.21 15.40
CA ALA A 424 1.19 14.09 13.97
C ALA A 424 -0.31 14.00 13.65
N ARG A 425 -1.08 13.16 14.39
CA ARG A 425 -2.54 13.08 14.23
C ARG A 425 -3.20 14.43 14.46
N LYS A 426 -2.74 15.21 15.45
CA LYS A 426 -3.25 16.55 15.70
C LYS A 426 -2.93 17.52 14.57
N GLU A 427 -1.78 17.41 13.97
CA GLU A 427 -1.41 18.19 12.79
C GLU A 427 -2.28 17.83 11.57
N ILE A 428 -2.51 16.53 11.31
CA ILE A 428 -3.43 16.07 10.25
C ILE A 428 -4.85 16.64 10.48
N GLU A 429 -5.36 16.53 11.70
CA GLU A 429 -6.67 17.09 12.07
C GLU A 429 -6.76 18.59 11.81
N ASN A 430 -5.70 19.34 12.15
CA ASN A 430 -5.64 20.77 11.92
C ASN A 430 -5.63 21.12 10.42
N HIS A 431 -4.94 20.33 9.60
CA HIS A 431 -4.95 20.51 8.14
C HIS A 431 -6.34 20.26 7.56
N VAL A 432 -6.97 19.16 7.92
CA VAL A 432 -8.33 18.83 7.46
C VAL A 432 -9.33 19.89 7.91
N ALA A 433 -9.30 20.31 9.18
CA ALA A 433 -10.16 21.36 9.71
C ALA A 433 -9.98 22.71 8.98
N ARG A 434 -8.72 23.07 8.68
CA ARG A 434 -8.39 24.27 7.92
C ARG A 434 -8.96 24.21 6.51
N TRP A 435 -8.78 23.09 5.80
CA TRP A 435 -9.33 22.89 4.47
C TRP A 435 -10.85 23.03 4.45
N LEU A 436 -11.53 22.40 5.39
CA LEU A 436 -13.01 22.48 5.50
C LEU A 436 -13.46 23.93 5.77
N LYS A 437 -12.77 24.63 6.65
CA LYS A 437 -13.05 26.04 6.96
C LYS A 437 -12.84 26.93 5.74
N THR A 438 -11.70 26.81 5.06
CA THR A 438 -11.37 27.60 3.85
C THR A 438 -12.37 27.32 2.73
N ALA A 439 -12.72 26.05 2.49
CA ALA A 439 -13.72 25.67 1.52
C ALA A 439 -15.10 26.31 1.81
N ALA A 440 -15.48 26.39 3.08
CA ALA A 440 -16.72 27.06 3.47
C ALA A 440 -16.69 28.57 3.23
N GLN A 441 -15.55 29.22 3.48
CA GLN A 441 -15.36 30.66 3.24
C GLN A 441 -15.41 30.99 1.72
N GLU A 442 -14.67 30.25 0.88
CA GLU A 442 -14.71 30.41 -0.58
C GLU A 442 -16.12 30.29 -1.17
N LYS A 443 -16.95 29.41 -0.58
CA LYS A 443 -18.34 29.23 -0.99
C LYS A 443 -19.25 30.39 -0.59
N MET A 444 -18.96 31.05 0.54
CA MET A 444 -19.71 32.23 0.97
C MET A 444 -19.38 33.45 0.11
N GLU A 445 -18.09 33.64 -0.22
CA GLU A 445 -17.63 34.74 -1.09
C GLU A 445 -18.24 34.66 -2.49
N LYS A 446 -18.33 33.46 -3.07
CA LYS A 446 -18.97 33.23 -4.38
C LYS A 446 -20.50 33.46 -4.38
N ARG A 447 -21.13 33.58 -3.21
CA ARG A 447 -22.57 33.91 -3.07
C ARG A 447 -22.83 35.36 -2.86
N GLY A 448 -21.82 36.13 -2.45
CA GLY A 448 -21.91 37.58 -2.23
C GLY A 448 -21.67 38.43 -3.50
N VAL A 449 -21.39 37.76 -4.61
CA VAL A 449 -21.28 38.33 -5.96
C VAL A 449 -22.48 37.88 -6.79
#